data_8a9dad951e0e5ecb9855b70565bef2c2
#
_entry.id   8a9dad951e0e5ecb9855b70565bef2c2
#
_cell.length_a   1.000
_cell.length_b   1.000
_cell.length_c   1.000
_cell.angle_alpha   90.00
_cell.angle_beta   90.00
_cell.angle_gamma   90.00
#
_symmetry.space_group_name_H-M   'P 1'
#
loop_
_entity.id
_entity.type
_entity.pdbx_description
1 polymer ?
#
loop_
_entity_poly.entity_id
_entity_poly.type
_entity_poly.pdbx_seq_one_letter_code
_entity_poly.pdbx_strand_id
1 'polypeptide(L)'
;MSKTLGLINIDSKIPNLALMKVSAFYKTKGYGVEFFSPFKTYDLTYASKVFSYTPDYDYYPGNVVKGGTGYIGNAVVLPDEIEHTCPDYSLYPDMDYSMGFITRGCIRTCNFCIVPDKEGYIKPNADIDEFVRHKNLVCLDNNVLASEFGLEQIEKIIERKIKVDFNQGLDARIIAGNPDIAKLLSRVKWLKPLRMAMDNIGEAEAVIKATELLRKYNTTPKRYFVYLLVKNDIEDAYARAGLCKKYELNPFAQAYLNPKLSCKNITKEQINFCKWVNVKIFFKSVDYYDFKDTRTSRLYKSLKGESVLCF
;
A
#
# COMPACT_ATOMS: atom_id res chain seq x y z
N MET A 1 -36.57 -15.06 9.84
CA MET A 1 -35.35 -14.52 10.46
C MET A 1 -34.52 -13.87 9.36
N SER A 2 -33.92 -12.69 9.59
CA SER A 2 -33.00 -12.09 8.63
C SER A 2 -31.75 -12.97 8.55
N LYS A 3 -31.23 -13.18 7.32
CA LYS A 3 -29.97 -13.90 7.12
C LYS A 3 -28.81 -13.11 7.72
N THR A 4 -27.79 -13.82 8.18
CA THR A 4 -26.63 -13.23 8.87
C THR A 4 -25.34 -13.53 8.13
N LEU A 5 -24.44 -12.54 8.10
CA LEU A 5 -23.11 -12.63 7.48
C LEU A 5 -22.02 -12.26 8.48
N GLY A 6 -21.07 -13.17 8.68
CA GLY A 6 -19.85 -12.95 9.48
C GLY A 6 -18.66 -12.51 8.64
N LEU A 7 -17.92 -11.50 9.07
CA LEU A 7 -16.72 -11.01 8.41
C LEU A 7 -15.46 -11.31 9.23
N ILE A 8 -14.49 -12.00 8.64
CA ILE A 8 -13.21 -12.34 9.29
C ILE A 8 -12.08 -11.55 8.62
N ASN A 9 -11.53 -10.58 9.35
CA ASN A 9 -10.29 -9.91 8.97
C ASN A 9 -9.11 -10.61 9.66
N ILE A 10 -8.29 -11.35 8.91
CA ILE A 10 -7.25 -12.22 9.48
C ILE A 10 -6.04 -11.40 9.93
N ASP A 11 -5.54 -10.50 9.09
CA ASP A 11 -4.23 -9.87 9.31
C ASP A 11 -4.12 -8.39 8.87
N SER A 12 -5.19 -7.80 8.34
CA SER A 12 -5.15 -6.38 7.99
C SER A 12 -5.29 -5.51 9.24
N LYS A 13 -4.33 -4.61 9.44
CA LYS A 13 -4.35 -3.60 10.51
C LYS A 13 -5.04 -2.30 10.11
N ILE A 14 -5.35 -2.15 8.82
CA ILE A 14 -6.11 -1.04 8.26
C ILE A 14 -7.49 -1.55 7.84
N PRO A 15 -8.48 -0.67 7.60
CA PRO A 15 -9.76 -1.07 7.07
C PRO A 15 -9.62 -1.96 5.85
N ASN A 16 -10.34 -3.09 5.84
CA ASN A 16 -10.26 -4.08 4.77
C ASN A 16 -11.30 -3.77 3.69
N LEU A 17 -10.84 -3.22 2.56
CA LEU A 17 -11.72 -2.77 1.48
C LEU A 17 -12.62 -3.89 0.94
N ALA A 18 -12.08 -5.11 0.79
CA ALA A 18 -12.88 -6.24 0.30
C ALA A 18 -14.04 -6.57 1.25
N LEU A 19 -13.79 -6.61 2.55
CA LEU A 19 -14.83 -6.86 3.54
C LEU A 19 -15.84 -5.71 3.62
N MET A 20 -15.40 -4.45 3.41
CA MET A 20 -16.31 -3.30 3.33
C MET A 20 -17.25 -3.39 2.13
N LYS A 21 -16.77 -3.82 0.96
CA LYS A 21 -17.59 -4.05 -0.25
C LYS A 21 -18.57 -5.20 -0.04
N VAL A 22 -18.10 -6.33 0.52
CA VAL A 22 -18.95 -7.46 0.90
C VAL A 22 -20.03 -7.02 1.86
N SER A 23 -19.68 -6.26 2.91
CA SER A 23 -20.65 -5.73 3.87
C SER A 23 -21.75 -4.90 3.19
N ALA A 24 -21.34 -3.93 2.37
CA ALA A 24 -22.27 -3.07 1.66
C ALA A 24 -23.23 -3.88 0.78
N PHE A 25 -22.70 -4.77 -0.05
CA PHE A 25 -23.50 -5.60 -0.94
C PHE A 25 -24.52 -6.46 -0.20
N TYR A 26 -24.09 -7.19 0.83
CA TYR A 26 -25.02 -8.07 1.54
C TYR A 26 -26.04 -7.32 2.40
N LYS A 27 -25.70 -6.13 2.90
CA LYS A 27 -26.69 -5.24 3.54
C LYS A 27 -27.82 -4.86 2.59
N THR A 28 -27.51 -4.60 1.28
CA THR A 28 -28.58 -4.34 0.28
C THR A 28 -29.45 -5.56 0.00
N LYS A 29 -28.95 -6.77 0.29
CA LYS A 29 -29.73 -8.03 0.19
C LYS A 29 -30.47 -8.39 1.48
N GLY A 30 -30.47 -7.49 2.49
CA GLY A 30 -31.18 -7.67 3.74
C GLY A 30 -30.48 -8.55 4.78
N TYR A 31 -29.19 -8.80 4.62
CA TYR A 31 -28.41 -9.52 5.64
C TYR A 31 -28.05 -8.60 6.82
N GLY A 32 -28.12 -9.15 8.03
CA GLY A 32 -27.41 -8.60 9.18
C GLY A 32 -25.91 -8.90 9.05
N VAL A 33 -25.07 -7.84 8.93
CA VAL A 33 -23.62 -8.00 8.72
C VAL A 33 -22.85 -7.51 9.93
N GLU A 34 -21.93 -8.33 10.45
CA GLU A 34 -21.04 -7.97 11.56
C GLU A 34 -19.68 -8.68 11.44
N PHE A 35 -18.70 -8.24 12.22
CA PHE A 35 -17.48 -9.03 12.38
C PHE A 35 -17.78 -10.35 13.07
N PHE A 36 -17.14 -11.42 12.59
CA PHE A 36 -17.36 -12.78 13.06
C PHE A 36 -17.11 -12.93 14.57
N SER A 37 -18.05 -13.60 15.23
CA SER A 37 -17.91 -14.04 16.62
C SER A 37 -18.03 -15.57 16.69
N PRO A 38 -17.12 -16.28 17.36
CA PRO A 38 -17.18 -17.73 17.50
C PRO A 38 -18.39 -18.22 18.32
N PHE A 39 -19.08 -17.30 19.00
CA PHE A 39 -20.27 -17.60 19.82
C PHE A 39 -21.60 -17.46 19.06
N LYS A 40 -21.55 -17.12 17.77
CA LYS A 40 -22.69 -16.94 16.89
C LYS A 40 -22.63 -17.85 15.68
N THR A 41 -23.80 -18.18 15.15
CA THR A 41 -23.92 -18.88 13.85
C THR A 41 -24.24 -17.88 12.76
N TYR A 42 -23.67 -18.10 11.56
CA TYR A 42 -23.85 -17.25 10.39
C TYR A 42 -24.30 -18.10 9.20
N ASP A 43 -25.23 -17.57 8.40
CA ASP A 43 -25.63 -18.21 7.14
C ASP A 43 -24.52 -18.22 6.12
N LEU A 44 -23.62 -17.20 6.18
CA LEU A 44 -22.48 -17.06 5.30
C LEU A 44 -21.34 -16.36 6.05
N THR A 45 -20.10 -16.67 5.67
CA THR A 45 -18.91 -16.04 6.26
C THR A 45 -17.91 -15.69 5.17
N TYR A 46 -17.34 -14.50 5.20
CA TYR A 46 -16.23 -14.10 4.35
C TYR A 46 -14.97 -13.88 5.17
N ALA A 47 -13.85 -14.48 4.75
CA ALA A 47 -12.55 -14.33 5.38
C ALA A 47 -11.57 -13.67 4.40
N SER A 48 -10.89 -12.62 4.84
CA SER A 48 -9.89 -11.90 4.05
C SER A 48 -8.53 -11.96 4.70
N LYS A 49 -7.51 -12.44 3.94
CA LYS A 49 -6.11 -12.52 4.34
C LYS A 49 -5.23 -11.78 3.33
N VAL A 50 -4.36 -10.90 3.82
CA VAL A 50 -3.49 -10.04 2.99
C VAL A 50 -2.13 -10.69 2.78
N PHE A 51 -1.54 -11.28 3.83
CA PHE A 51 -0.17 -11.79 3.79
C PHE A 51 -0.12 -13.31 3.73
N SER A 52 0.66 -13.84 2.80
CA SER A 52 0.83 -15.30 2.60
C SER A 52 1.46 -16.02 3.79
N TYR A 53 2.32 -15.33 4.55
CA TYR A 53 3.03 -15.88 5.71
C TYR A 53 2.23 -15.83 7.02
N THR A 54 1.06 -15.17 7.02
CA THR A 54 0.18 -15.20 8.21
C THR A 54 -0.43 -16.59 8.32
N PRO A 55 -0.38 -17.23 9.51
CA PRO A 55 -1.09 -18.48 9.74
C PRO A 55 -2.56 -18.34 9.40
N ASP A 56 -3.17 -19.41 8.95
CA ASP A 56 -4.61 -19.42 8.73
C ASP A 56 -5.35 -19.40 10.07
N TYR A 57 -6.64 -19.11 10.03
CA TYR A 57 -7.49 -19.14 11.21
C TYR A 57 -7.64 -20.58 11.67
N ASP A 58 -7.58 -20.85 12.97
CA ASP A 58 -7.63 -22.21 13.51
C ASP A 58 -8.98 -22.90 13.25
N TYR A 59 -10.05 -22.10 13.19
CA TYR A 59 -11.39 -22.59 12.95
C TYR A 59 -12.13 -21.72 11.94
N TYR A 60 -12.62 -22.34 10.87
CA TYR A 60 -13.54 -21.72 9.92
C TYR A 60 -14.89 -22.42 9.96
N PRO A 61 -16.00 -21.67 9.96
CA PRO A 61 -17.33 -22.25 9.72
C PRO A 61 -17.37 -22.89 8.34
N GLY A 62 -18.20 -23.95 8.18
CA GLY A 62 -18.27 -24.73 6.93
C GLY A 62 -18.71 -23.97 5.68
N ASN A 63 -19.30 -22.78 5.86
CA ASN A 63 -19.81 -21.90 4.82
C ASN A 63 -18.91 -20.67 4.56
N VAL A 64 -17.59 -20.78 4.78
CA VAL A 64 -16.66 -19.67 4.61
C VAL A 64 -16.20 -19.51 3.16
N VAL A 65 -16.24 -18.26 2.65
CA VAL A 65 -15.62 -17.83 1.41
C VAL A 65 -14.30 -17.14 1.75
N LYS A 66 -13.18 -17.67 1.25
CA LYS A 66 -11.82 -17.16 1.53
C LYS A 66 -11.33 -16.32 0.36
N GLY A 67 -10.81 -15.11 0.64
CA GLY A 67 -10.25 -14.21 -0.36
C GLY A 67 -9.08 -13.39 0.14
N GLY A 68 -8.46 -12.64 -0.78
CA GLY A 68 -7.31 -11.80 -0.52
C GLY A 68 -5.98 -12.42 -0.94
N THR A 69 -4.95 -11.57 -1.06
CA THR A 69 -3.62 -11.91 -1.59
C THR A 69 -2.90 -13.01 -0.79
N GLY A 70 -3.25 -13.16 0.50
CA GLY A 70 -2.64 -14.16 1.37
C GLY A 70 -3.00 -15.62 1.06
N TYR A 71 -4.03 -15.86 0.24
CA TYR A 71 -4.40 -17.21 -0.23
C TYR A 71 -3.82 -17.47 -1.62
N ILE A 72 -2.55 -17.82 -1.67
CA ILE A 72 -1.83 -18.09 -2.92
C ILE A 72 -2.52 -19.22 -3.70
N GLY A 73 -2.90 -18.95 -4.95
CA GLY A 73 -3.48 -19.94 -5.86
C GLY A 73 -4.95 -20.32 -5.60
N ASN A 74 -5.50 -19.95 -4.44
CA ASN A 74 -6.88 -20.29 -4.02
C ASN A 74 -7.73 -19.09 -3.59
N ALA A 75 -7.29 -17.86 -3.91
CA ALA A 75 -8.07 -16.68 -3.57
C ALA A 75 -9.31 -16.55 -4.47
N VAL A 76 -10.46 -16.46 -3.86
CA VAL A 76 -11.68 -16.07 -4.58
C VAL A 76 -11.59 -14.56 -4.88
N VAL A 77 -11.68 -14.20 -6.16
CA VAL A 77 -11.84 -12.82 -6.59
C VAL A 77 -13.29 -12.40 -6.33
N LEU A 78 -13.50 -11.20 -5.84
CA LEU A 78 -14.86 -10.69 -5.65
C LEU A 78 -15.59 -10.65 -7.00
N PRO A 79 -16.84 -11.11 -7.08
CA PRO A 79 -17.68 -10.88 -8.24
C PRO A 79 -17.81 -9.38 -8.55
N ASP A 80 -17.96 -9.03 -9.82
CA ASP A 80 -18.03 -7.63 -10.27
C ASP A 80 -19.11 -6.84 -9.55
N GLU A 81 -20.28 -7.45 -9.27
CA GLU A 81 -21.36 -6.82 -8.53
C GLU A 81 -20.96 -6.42 -7.10
N ILE A 82 -20.04 -7.15 -6.46
CA ILE A 82 -19.49 -6.80 -5.15
C ILE A 82 -18.32 -5.84 -5.32
N GLU A 83 -17.43 -6.07 -6.31
CA GLU A 83 -16.26 -5.22 -6.55
C GLU A 83 -16.67 -3.77 -6.85
N HIS A 84 -17.78 -3.56 -7.58
CA HIS A 84 -18.33 -2.24 -7.93
C HIS A 84 -19.38 -1.72 -6.95
N THR A 85 -19.49 -2.31 -5.74
CA THR A 85 -20.30 -1.77 -4.67
C THR A 85 -19.51 -0.73 -3.88
N CYS A 86 -20.13 0.42 -3.57
CA CYS A 86 -19.53 1.42 -2.69
C CYS A 86 -19.20 0.80 -1.32
N PRO A 87 -17.96 0.96 -0.81
CA PRO A 87 -17.57 0.38 0.46
C PRO A 87 -18.45 0.82 1.62
N ASP A 88 -18.76 -0.10 2.52
CA ASP A 88 -19.47 0.20 3.77
C ASP A 88 -18.53 0.85 4.79
N TYR A 89 -18.50 2.16 4.79
CA TYR A 89 -17.69 2.94 5.72
C TYR A 89 -18.17 2.84 7.18
N SER A 90 -19.42 2.44 7.40
CA SER A 90 -19.96 2.23 8.76
C SER A 90 -19.36 1.03 9.47
N LEU A 91 -18.70 0.12 8.73
CA LEU A 91 -17.98 -1.03 9.30
C LEU A 91 -16.75 -0.59 10.14
N TYR A 92 -16.20 0.58 9.85
CA TYR A 92 -15.07 1.19 10.55
C TYR A 92 -15.44 2.64 10.92
N PRO A 93 -16.17 2.87 12.02
CA PRO A 93 -16.77 4.17 12.32
C PRO A 93 -15.76 5.31 12.54
N ASP A 94 -14.53 4.99 12.93
CA ASP A 94 -13.46 5.98 13.14
C ASP A 94 -12.73 6.36 11.84
N MET A 95 -13.14 5.81 10.69
CA MET A 95 -12.52 6.06 9.40
C MET A 95 -13.02 7.39 8.81
N ASP A 96 -12.11 8.37 8.65
CA ASP A 96 -12.38 9.71 8.12
C ASP A 96 -11.96 9.90 6.65
N TYR A 97 -11.67 8.81 5.95
CA TYR A 97 -11.24 8.80 4.55
C TYR A 97 -11.96 7.73 3.73
N SER A 98 -12.09 7.98 2.44
CA SER A 98 -12.50 6.95 1.47
C SER A 98 -11.29 6.19 0.97
N MET A 99 -11.49 4.93 0.54
CA MET A 99 -10.43 4.14 -0.06
C MET A 99 -10.96 3.31 -1.23
N GLY A 100 -10.12 3.11 -2.24
CA GLY A 100 -10.49 2.34 -3.42
C GLY A 100 -9.36 2.25 -4.45
N PHE A 101 -9.69 1.62 -5.57
CA PHE A 101 -8.84 1.49 -6.74
C PHE A 101 -9.49 2.21 -7.93
N ILE A 102 -8.82 3.19 -8.48
CA ILE A 102 -9.18 3.84 -9.75
C ILE A 102 -8.82 2.91 -10.91
N THR A 103 -7.62 2.34 -10.86
CA THR A 103 -7.09 1.40 -11.84
C THR A 103 -6.62 0.12 -11.16
N ARG A 104 -6.56 -0.97 -11.93
CA ARG A 104 -5.97 -2.25 -11.51
C ARG A 104 -4.84 -2.62 -12.45
N GLY A 105 -3.87 -3.38 -11.93
CA GLY A 105 -2.73 -3.86 -12.72
C GLY A 105 -1.62 -2.83 -12.87
N CYS A 106 -0.66 -3.14 -13.73
CA CYS A 106 0.51 -2.29 -13.97
C CYS A 106 1.05 -2.50 -15.38
N ILE A 107 1.69 -1.47 -15.96
CA ILE A 107 2.44 -1.59 -17.22
C ILE A 107 3.81 -2.25 -17.04
N ARG A 108 4.25 -2.44 -15.79
CA ARG A 108 5.56 -3.00 -15.45
C ARG A 108 5.46 -4.48 -15.11
N THR A 109 6.53 -5.20 -15.43
CA THR A 109 6.68 -6.65 -15.16
C THR A 109 7.86 -6.89 -14.21
N CYS A 110 7.90 -6.13 -13.09
CA CYS A 110 8.99 -6.25 -12.11
C CYS A 110 9.01 -7.67 -11.53
N ASN A 111 10.17 -8.32 -11.56
CA ASN A 111 10.35 -9.72 -11.18
C ASN A 111 10.08 -10.04 -9.70
N PHE A 112 10.05 -9.02 -8.86
CA PHE A 112 9.76 -9.11 -7.43
C PHE A 112 8.29 -8.80 -7.09
N CYS A 113 7.52 -8.31 -8.06
CA CYS A 113 6.16 -7.80 -7.84
C CYS A 113 5.11 -8.88 -8.15
N ILE A 114 4.09 -8.96 -7.31
CA ILE A 114 2.96 -9.88 -7.50
C ILE A 114 1.89 -9.32 -8.47
N VAL A 115 1.92 -8.01 -8.74
CA VAL A 115 0.86 -7.33 -9.50
C VAL A 115 0.65 -7.92 -10.89
N PRO A 116 1.70 -8.20 -11.71
CA PRO A 116 1.53 -8.82 -13.02
C PRO A 116 0.79 -10.16 -12.97
N ASP A 117 1.11 -10.99 -11.98
CA ASP A 117 0.50 -12.31 -11.81
C ASP A 117 -0.95 -12.22 -11.27
N LYS A 118 -1.21 -11.23 -10.41
CA LYS A 118 -2.49 -11.09 -9.70
C LYS A 118 -3.53 -10.25 -10.46
N GLU A 119 -3.10 -9.14 -11.05
CA GLU A 119 -4.01 -8.14 -11.62
C GLU A 119 -3.80 -7.94 -13.12
N GLY A 120 -2.64 -8.40 -13.66
CA GLY A 120 -2.30 -8.30 -15.07
C GLY A 120 -1.87 -6.89 -15.51
N TYR A 121 -2.11 -6.58 -16.78
CA TYR A 121 -1.83 -5.28 -17.35
C TYR A 121 -2.80 -4.22 -16.83
N ILE A 122 -2.37 -2.96 -16.85
CA ILE A 122 -3.18 -1.85 -16.35
C ILE A 122 -4.50 -1.72 -17.07
N LYS A 123 -5.57 -1.50 -16.33
CA LYS A 123 -6.93 -1.27 -16.83
C LYS A 123 -7.70 -0.33 -15.92
N PRO A 124 -8.69 0.41 -16.45
CA PRO A 124 -9.67 1.11 -15.61
C PRO A 124 -10.37 0.15 -14.65
N ASN A 125 -10.73 0.64 -13.46
CA ASN A 125 -11.48 -0.14 -12.47
C ASN A 125 -12.74 0.60 -12.02
N ALA A 126 -12.61 1.72 -11.30
CA ALA A 126 -13.76 2.44 -10.78
C ALA A 126 -13.61 3.95 -10.90
N ASP A 127 -14.68 4.64 -11.26
CA ASP A 127 -14.76 6.09 -11.13
C ASP A 127 -14.77 6.46 -9.64
N ILE A 128 -14.14 7.58 -9.28
CA ILE A 128 -14.12 8.03 -7.88
C ILE A 128 -15.53 8.26 -7.30
N ASP A 129 -16.53 8.53 -8.16
CA ASP A 129 -17.92 8.69 -7.75
C ASP A 129 -18.52 7.42 -7.17
N GLU A 130 -18.01 6.27 -7.56
CA GLU A 130 -18.46 4.98 -7.06
C GLU A 130 -18.14 4.81 -5.56
N PHE A 131 -16.96 5.27 -5.11
CA PHE A 131 -16.48 4.92 -3.76
C PHE A 131 -16.11 6.10 -2.87
N VAL A 132 -15.94 7.33 -3.38
CA VAL A 132 -15.56 8.48 -2.54
C VAL A 132 -16.76 9.07 -1.83
N ARG A 133 -16.69 9.10 -0.48
CA ARG A 133 -17.71 9.67 0.41
C ARG A 133 -17.13 10.69 1.41
N HIS A 134 -15.79 10.79 1.49
CA HIS A 134 -15.08 11.67 2.41
C HIS A 134 -14.26 12.72 1.65
N LYS A 135 -13.81 13.74 2.36
CA LYS A 135 -12.88 14.76 1.81
C LYS A 135 -11.45 14.27 1.68
N ASN A 136 -11.14 13.16 2.34
CA ASN A 136 -9.85 12.47 2.29
C ASN A 136 -10.00 11.16 1.49
N LEU A 137 -9.01 10.83 0.67
CA LEU A 137 -8.99 9.64 -0.18
C LEU A 137 -7.64 8.93 -0.07
N VAL A 138 -7.67 7.62 0.10
CA VAL A 138 -6.52 6.74 -0.04
C VAL A 138 -6.71 5.88 -1.28
N CYS A 139 -5.92 6.14 -2.33
CA CYS A 139 -5.87 5.33 -3.54
C CYS A 139 -4.89 4.17 -3.34
N LEU A 140 -5.35 2.97 -3.66
CA LEU A 140 -4.58 1.73 -3.51
C LEU A 140 -3.97 1.25 -4.84
N ASP A 141 -4.02 2.10 -5.85
CA ASP A 141 -3.57 1.85 -7.22
C ASP A 141 -2.10 1.50 -7.31
N ASN A 142 -1.77 0.51 -8.13
CA ASN A 142 -0.38 0.10 -8.36
C ASN A 142 0.38 1.05 -9.30
N ASN A 143 -0.30 1.64 -10.29
CA ASN A 143 0.33 2.57 -11.25
C ASN A 143 -0.69 3.48 -11.95
N VAL A 144 -1.41 4.30 -11.20
CA VAL A 144 -2.51 5.16 -11.70
C VAL A 144 -2.07 6.10 -12.83
N LEU A 145 -0.81 6.57 -12.82
CA LEU A 145 -0.29 7.50 -13.85
C LEU A 145 -0.12 6.88 -15.24
N ALA A 146 -0.15 5.55 -15.34
CA ALA A 146 0.03 4.83 -16.60
C ALA A 146 -1.29 4.63 -17.38
N SER A 147 -2.39 5.21 -16.91
CA SER A 147 -3.73 5.09 -17.52
C SER A 147 -4.30 6.46 -17.79
N GLU A 148 -4.82 6.69 -19.00
CA GLU A 148 -5.56 7.91 -19.35
C GLU A 148 -6.76 8.09 -18.40
N PHE A 149 -7.53 7.03 -18.20
CA PHE A 149 -8.61 7.04 -17.21
C PHE A 149 -8.11 7.42 -15.81
N GLY A 150 -6.94 6.92 -15.39
CA GLY A 150 -6.32 7.30 -14.11
C GLY A 150 -6.02 8.80 -14.03
N LEU A 151 -5.51 9.40 -15.12
CA LEU A 151 -5.24 10.84 -15.20
C LEU A 151 -6.54 11.67 -15.15
N GLU A 152 -7.60 11.25 -15.85
CA GLU A 152 -8.92 11.86 -15.79
C GLU A 152 -9.48 11.85 -14.36
N GLN A 153 -9.33 10.76 -13.64
CA GLN A 153 -9.77 10.66 -12.25
C GLN A 153 -8.94 11.56 -11.32
N ILE A 154 -7.65 11.75 -11.59
CA ILE A 154 -6.81 12.72 -10.85
C ILE A 154 -7.31 14.14 -11.09
N GLU A 155 -7.71 14.52 -12.31
CA GLU A 155 -8.35 15.83 -12.57
C GLU A 155 -9.65 16.00 -11.77
N LYS A 156 -10.53 14.98 -11.75
CA LYS A 156 -11.75 15.01 -10.91
C LYS A 156 -11.42 15.18 -9.41
N ILE A 157 -10.37 14.52 -8.90
CA ILE A 157 -9.90 14.66 -7.52
C ILE A 157 -9.51 16.13 -7.25
N ILE A 158 -8.78 16.76 -8.19
CA ILE A 158 -8.36 18.16 -8.09
C ILE A 158 -9.57 19.09 -8.09
N GLU A 159 -10.49 18.94 -9.04
CA GLU A 159 -11.71 19.74 -9.19
C GLU A 159 -12.58 19.70 -7.94
N ARG A 160 -12.73 18.52 -7.34
CA ARG A 160 -13.51 18.31 -6.10
C ARG A 160 -12.75 18.70 -4.84
N LYS A 161 -11.50 19.13 -4.96
CA LYS A 161 -10.63 19.54 -3.85
C LYS A 161 -10.45 18.43 -2.80
N ILE A 162 -10.49 17.16 -3.21
CA ILE A 162 -10.26 15.99 -2.36
C ILE A 162 -8.77 15.94 -2.02
N LYS A 163 -8.44 15.67 -0.75
CA LYS A 163 -7.07 15.37 -0.34
C LYS A 163 -6.78 13.91 -0.60
N VAL A 164 -5.73 13.61 -1.37
CA VAL A 164 -5.44 12.23 -1.76
C VAL A 164 -4.06 11.75 -1.29
N ASP A 165 -4.01 10.48 -0.97
CA ASP A 165 -2.80 9.69 -0.75
C ASP A 165 -2.76 8.55 -1.77
N PHE A 166 -1.81 8.58 -2.70
CA PHE A 166 -1.51 7.44 -3.57
C PHE A 166 -0.58 6.49 -2.82
N ASN A 167 -1.19 5.60 -2.05
CA ASN A 167 -0.52 4.85 -0.99
C ASN A 167 0.58 3.91 -1.49
N GLN A 168 0.42 3.32 -2.69
CA GLN A 168 1.44 2.44 -3.29
C GLN A 168 2.59 3.20 -3.96
N GLY A 169 2.45 4.52 -4.09
CA GLY A 169 3.42 5.38 -4.76
C GLY A 169 3.13 5.59 -6.25
N LEU A 170 3.81 6.58 -6.82
CA LEU A 170 3.69 6.98 -8.23
C LEU A 170 4.96 6.57 -8.98
N ASP A 171 4.81 6.10 -10.21
CA ASP A 171 5.94 5.70 -11.06
C ASP A 171 6.79 6.92 -11.47
N ALA A 172 7.96 7.05 -10.85
CA ALA A 172 8.90 8.14 -11.10
C ALA A 172 9.33 8.25 -12.57
N ARG A 173 9.37 7.13 -13.31
CA ARG A 173 9.75 7.10 -14.74
C ARG A 173 8.71 7.80 -15.60
N ILE A 174 7.43 7.70 -15.26
CA ILE A 174 6.34 8.41 -15.94
C ILE A 174 6.46 9.92 -15.66
N ILE A 175 6.67 10.31 -14.41
CA ILE A 175 6.87 11.72 -14.03
C ILE A 175 8.11 12.30 -14.72
N ALA A 176 9.23 11.57 -14.70
CA ALA A 176 10.49 11.99 -15.34
C ALA A 176 10.39 12.11 -16.87
N GLY A 177 9.55 11.28 -17.49
CA GLY A 177 9.32 11.25 -18.94
C GLY A 177 8.35 12.30 -19.46
N ASN A 178 7.48 12.83 -18.59
CA ASN A 178 6.42 13.75 -19.00
C ASN A 178 6.25 14.92 -17.99
N PRO A 179 6.72 16.14 -18.33
CA PRO A 179 6.57 17.31 -17.46
C PRO A 179 5.11 17.69 -17.16
N ASP A 180 4.17 17.38 -18.04
CA ASP A 180 2.75 17.68 -17.82
C ASP A 180 2.17 16.87 -16.65
N ILE A 181 2.68 15.66 -16.43
CA ILE A 181 2.32 14.87 -15.24
C ILE A 181 2.80 15.57 -13.96
N ALA A 182 4.03 16.09 -13.94
CA ALA A 182 4.52 16.84 -12.77
C ALA A 182 3.70 18.13 -12.54
N LYS A 183 3.28 18.81 -13.61
CA LYS A 183 2.38 19.97 -13.57
C LYS A 183 0.99 19.59 -13.06
N LEU A 184 0.42 18.47 -13.50
CA LEU A 184 -0.84 17.94 -12.98
C LEU A 184 -0.73 17.67 -11.47
N LEU A 185 0.30 16.96 -11.04
CA LEU A 185 0.53 16.61 -9.64
C LEU A 185 0.76 17.83 -8.73
N SER A 186 1.22 18.98 -9.27
CA SER A 186 1.37 20.22 -8.50
C SER A 186 0.03 20.82 -8.07
N ARG A 187 -1.07 20.47 -8.73
CA ARG A 187 -2.43 20.92 -8.43
C ARG A 187 -3.14 20.06 -7.39
N VAL A 188 -2.59 18.87 -7.13
CA VAL A 188 -3.17 17.89 -6.19
C VAL A 188 -3.05 18.39 -4.75
N LYS A 189 -4.10 18.23 -3.97
CA LYS A 189 -4.08 18.39 -2.51
C LYS A 189 -3.67 17.07 -1.86
N TRP A 190 -2.48 17.03 -1.30
CA TRP A 190 -1.91 15.81 -0.73
C TRP A 190 -2.39 15.57 0.70
N LEU A 191 -2.90 14.35 0.97
CA LEU A 191 -3.23 13.87 2.31
C LEU A 191 -1.95 13.43 3.05
N LYS A 192 -1.03 12.81 2.33
CA LYS A 192 0.30 12.38 2.77
C LYS A 192 1.34 12.86 1.75
N PRO A 193 2.63 12.92 2.08
CA PRO A 193 3.68 13.25 1.12
C PRO A 193 3.60 12.36 -0.13
N LEU A 194 3.83 12.95 -1.32
CA LEU A 194 3.95 12.20 -2.57
C LEU A 194 4.98 11.10 -2.41
N ARG A 195 4.62 9.89 -2.83
CA ARG A 195 5.45 8.69 -2.74
C ARG A 195 5.92 8.25 -4.12
N MET A 196 7.17 7.84 -4.19
CA MET A 196 7.79 7.15 -5.33
C MET A 196 8.50 5.91 -4.82
N ALA A 197 8.95 5.03 -5.72
CA ALA A 197 9.78 3.88 -5.37
C ALA A 197 11.14 3.97 -6.08
N MET A 198 12.19 3.46 -5.44
CA MET A 198 13.52 3.25 -5.98
C MET A 198 13.97 1.85 -5.54
N ASP A 199 13.56 0.83 -6.31
CA ASP A 199 13.70 -0.58 -5.91
C ASP A 199 15.05 -1.19 -6.31
N ASN A 200 15.81 -0.48 -7.16
CA ASN A 200 17.19 -0.77 -7.53
C ASN A 200 17.89 0.53 -7.97
N ILE A 201 19.22 0.53 -8.04
CA ILE A 201 20.01 1.71 -8.39
C ILE A 201 19.73 2.21 -9.82
N GLY A 202 19.33 1.34 -10.73
CA GLY A 202 18.98 1.72 -12.12
C GLY A 202 17.76 2.64 -12.22
N GLU A 203 16.96 2.75 -11.17
CA GLU A 203 15.80 3.67 -11.11
C GLU A 203 16.16 5.06 -10.57
N ALA A 204 17.39 5.24 -10.06
CA ALA A 204 17.82 6.47 -9.39
C ALA A 204 17.71 7.71 -10.27
N GLU A 205 18.13 7.64 -11.52
CA GLU A 205 18.05 8.76 -12.47
C GLU A 205 16.60 9.23 -12.66
N ALA A 206 15.67 8.30 -12.83
CA ALA A 206 14.26 8.62 -12.98
C ALA A 206 13.68 9.28 -11.73
N VAL A 207 14.01 8.78 -10.54
CA VAL A 207 13.55 9.37 -9.26
C VAL A 207 14.11 10.77 -9.05
N ILE A 208 15.39 10.99 -9.39
CA ILE A 208 16.04 12.31 -9.30
C ILE A 208 15.36 13.30 -10.25
N LYS A 209 15.24 12.93 -11.54
CA LYS A 209 14.60 13.79 -12.55
C LYS A 209 13.14 14.09 -12.23
N ALA A 210 12.38 13.08 -11.76
CA ALA A 210 11.01 13.28 -11.28
C ALA A 210 10.97 14.28 -10.11
N THR A 211 11.89 14.15 -9.15
CA THR A 211 12.00 15.07 -8.00
C THR A 211 12.26 16.51 -8.45
N GLU A 212 13.17 16.70 -9.40
CA GLU A 212 13.49 18.02 -9.97
C GLU A 212 12.29 18.65 -10.66
N LEU A 213 11.56 17.87 -11.48
CA LEU A 213 10.34 18.32 -12.14
C LEU A 213 9.24 18.70 -11.14
N LEU A 214 9.00 17.86 -10.14
CA LEU A 214 8.01 18.13 -9.10
C LEU A 214 8.35 19.40 -8.31
N ARG A 215 9.64 19.64 -7.99
CA ARG A 215 10.11 20.85 -7.33
C ARG A 215 9.99 22.07 -8.24
N LYS A 216 10.28 21.95 -9.53
CA LYS A 216 10.11 23.01 -10.54
C LYS A 216 8.66 23.52 -10.60
N TYR A 217 7.69 22.62 -10.51
CA TYR A 217 6.26 22.97 -10.51
C TYR A 217 5.69 23.24 -9.11
N ASN A 218 6.55 23.35 -8.09
CA ASN A 218 6.16 23.64 -6.70
C ASN A 218 5.18 22.63 -6.07
N THR A 219 5.26 21.36 -6.46
CA THR A 219 4.49 20.29 -5.82
C THR A 219 4.85 20.21 -4.33
N THR A 220 3.87 20.39 -3.46
CA THR A 220 4.08 20.40 -2.00
C THR A 220 3.44 19.17 -1.34
N PRO A 221 4.03 18.65 -0.25
CA PRO A 221 5.30 19.07 0.38
C PRO A 221 6.51 18.76 -0.49
N LYS A 222 7.54 19.59 -0.44
CA LYS A 222 8.77 19.44 -1.27
C LYS A 222 9.68 18.27 -0.87
N ARG A 223 9.40 17.59 0.24
CA ARG A 223 10.06 16.37 0.65
C ARG A 223 9.21 15.18 0.25
N TYR A 224 9.68 14.48 -0.77
CA TYR A 224 8.98 13.31 -1.29
C TYR A 224 9.41 12.07 -0.52
N PHE A 225 8.47 11.17 -0.34
CA PHE A 225 8.68 9.89 0.30
C PHE A 225 9.14 8.89 -0.76
N VAL A 226 10.20 8.13 -0.48
CA VAL A 226 10.75 7.15 -1.42
C VAL A 226 10.85 5.79 -0.77
N TYR A 227 10.08 4.82 -1.28
CA TYR A 227 10.21 3.43 -0.91
C TYR A 227 11.54 2.87 -1.43
N LEU A 228 12.28 2.20 -0.57
CA LEU A 228 13.50 1.47 -0.90
C LEU A 228 13.28 -0.01 -0.63
N LEU A 229 13.10 -0.82 -1.67
CA LEU A 229 13.02 -2.27 -1.51
C LEU A 229 14.41 -2.82 -1.19
N VAL A 230 14.57 -3.44 -0.04
CA VAL A 230 15.84 -4.01 0.44
C VAL A 230 15.87 -5.49 0.16
N LYS A 231 16.60 -5.88 -0.88
CA LYS A 231 16.90 -7.27 -1.25
C LYS A 231 18.18 -7.73 -0.55
N ASN A 232 18.82 -8.79 -1.04
CA ASN A 232 20.06 -9.31 -0.47
C ASN A 232 21.27 -8.39 -0.77
N ASP A 233 21.20 -7.58 -1.80
CA ASP A 233 22.24 -6.60 -2.13
C ASP A 233 22.07 -5.35 -1.27
N ILE A 234 22.79 -5.30 -0.16
CA ILE A 234 22.76 -4.18 0.78
C ILE A 234 23.56 -2.99 0.25
N GLU A 235 24.59 -3.21 -0.56
CA GLU A 235 25.39 -2.13 -1.16
C GLU A 235 24.52 -1.29 -2.13
N ASP A 236 23.71 -1.96 -2.97
CA ASP A 236 22.73 -1.27 -3.81
C ASP A 236 21.73 -0.45 -2.95
N ALA A 237 21.21 -1.05 -1.88
CA ALA A 237 20.30 -0.35 -0.98
C ALA A 237 20.97 0.83 -0.27
N TYR A 238 22.25 0.70 0.12
CA TYR A 238 23.02 1.75 0.75
C TYR A 238 23.30 2.91 -0.22
N ALA A 239 23.68 2.62 -1.46
CA ALA A 239 23.85 3.64 -2.49
C ALA A 239 22.58 4.46 -2.72
N ARG A 240 21.43 3.79 -2.84
CA ARG A 240 20.10 4.45 -2.98
C ARG A 240 19.74 5.31 -1.77
N ALA A 241 20.02 4.84 -0.56
CA ALA A 241 19.84 5.61 0.66
C ALA A 241 20.72 6.87 0.70
N GLY A 242 21.97 6.78 0.20
CA GLY A 242 22.88 7.90 0.01
C GLY A 242 22.32 8.96 -0.95
N LEU A 243 21.72 8.52 -2.07
CA LEU A 243 21.03 9.43 -2.99
C LEU A 243 19.83 10.12 -2.31
N CYS A 244 19.07 9.41 -1.49
CA CYS A 244 18.00 10.05 -0.74
C CYS A 244 18.51 11.14 0.21
N LYS A 245 19.66 10.97 0.86
CA LYS A 245 20.31 12.03 1.65
C LYS A 245 20.71 13.21 0.77
N LYS A 246 21.39 12.95 -0.34
CA LYS A 246 21.90 13.97 -1.27
C LYS A 246 20.78 14.84 -1.86
N TYR A 247 19.65 14.25 -2.22
CA TYR A 247 18.52 14.94 -2.85
C TYR A 247 17.40 15.32 -1.87
N GLU A 248 17.65 15.26 -0.57
CA GLU A 248 16.70 15.59 0.51
C GLU A 248 15.35 14.85 0.39
N LEU A 249 15.40 13.60 -0.03
CA LEU A 249 14.25 12.71 -0.08
C LEU A 249 14.02 12.07 1.30
N ASN A 250 12.80 11.63 1.55
CA ASN A 250 12.45 10.95 2.79
C ASN A 250 12.32 9.43 2.55
N PRO A 251 13.40 8.64 2.73
CA PRO A 251 13.37 7.23 2.44
C PRO A 251 12.57 6.44 3.47
N PHE A 252 11.99 5.35 3.01
CA PHE A 252 11.43 4.29 3.82
C PHE A 252 11.87 2.93 3.26
N ALA A 253 12.74 2.26 3.99
CA ALA A 253 13.26 0.97 3.61
C ALA A 253 12.33 -0.17 4.03
N GLN A 254 12.09 -1.08 3.10
CA GLN A 254 11.24 -2.24 3.28
C GLN A 254 11.98 -3.50 2.85
N ALA A 255 12.19 -4.42 3.79
CA ALA A 255 12.82 -5.69 3.49
C ALA A 255 11.96 -6.49 2.49
N TYR A 256 12.58 -6.98 1.44
CA TYR A 256 11.88 -7.76 0.44
C TYR A 256 11.37 -9.07 1.03
N LEU A 257 10.09 -9.23 1.00
CA LEU A 257 9.40 -10.46 1.34
C LEU A 257 8.82 -11.06 0.05
N ASN A 258 9.27 -12.25 -0.31
CA ASN A 258 8.76 -12.92 -1.49
C ASN A 258 7.27 -13.28 -1.28
N PRO A 259 6.34 -12.68 -2.02
CA PRO A 259 4.90 -12.90 -1.81
C PRO A 259 4.44 -14.31 -2.20
N LYS A 260 5.29 -15.06 -2.93
CA LYS A 260 5.00 -16.45 -3.34
C LYS A 260 5.37 -17.49 -2.27
N LEU A 261 6.00 -17.05 -1.17
CA LEU A 261 6.39 -17.95 -0.07
C LEU A 261 5.41 -17.85 1.10
N SER A 262 5.15 -18.99 1.72
CA SER A 262 4.31 -19.09 2.93
C SER A 262 5.04 -18.76 4.23
N CYS A 263 6.34 -18.45 4.18
CA CYS A 263 7.16 -18.09 5.33
C CYS A 263 7.94 -16.81 5.10
N LYS A 264 8.32 -16.14 6.17
CA LYS A 264 9.19 -14.96 6.10
C LYS A 264 10.62 -15.39 5.78
N ASN A 265 11.14 -14.90 4.65
CA ASN A 265 12.50 -15.14 4.16
C ASN A 265 13.41 -13.91 4.28
N ILE A 266 13.19 -13.09 5.31
CA ILE A 266 13.92 -11.83 5.53
C ILE A 266 15.18 -12.12 6.36
N THR A 267 16.33 -11.60 5.94
CA THR A 267 17.61 -11.74 6.65
C THR A 267 17.73 -10.72 7.80
N LYS A 268 18.59 -11.01 8.77
CA LYS A 268 18.93 -10.06 9.85
C LYS A 268 19.55 -8.77 9.30
N GLU A 269 20.30 -8.87 8.23
CA GLU A 269 20.96 -7.72 7.60
C GLU A 269 19.94 -6.78 6.96
N GLN A 270 18.96 -7.30 6.21
CA GLN A 270 17.84 -6.52 5.67
C GLN A 270 17.07 -5.82 6.79
N ILE A 271 16.78 -6.51 7.90
CA ILE A 271 16.10 -5.92 9.06
C ILE A 271 16.91 -4.78 9.65
N ASN A 272 18.23 -4.96 9.81
CA ASN A 272 19.10 -3.93 10.38
C ASN A 272 19.20 -2.71 9.46
N PHE A 273 19.31 -2.92 8.15
CA PHE A 273 19.31 -1.84 7.17
C PHE A 273 18.00 -1.05 7.22
N CYS A 274 16.86 -1.73 7.21
CA CYS A 274 15.55 -1.07 7.32
C CYS A 274 15.43 -0.26 8.62
N LYS A 275 15.92 -0.77 9.75
CA LYS A 275 15.93 -0.03 11.01
C LYS A 275 16.77 1.23 10.92
N TRP A 276 17.96 1.16 10.32
CA TRP A 276 18.82 2.30 10.15
C TRP A 276 18.16 3.40 9.30
N VAL A 277 17.58 3.05 8.14
CA VAL A 277 16.90 4.01 7.25
C VAL A 277 15.66 4.61 7.91
N ASN A 278 14.82 3.77 8.53
CA ASN A 278 13.49 4.18 8.98
C ASN A 278 13.51 4.99 10.29
N VAL A 279 14.59 4.90 11.05
CA VAL A 279 14.79 5.74 12.23
C VAL A 279 15.57 6.99 11.85
N LYS A 280 14.84 8.09 11.64
CA LYS A 280 15.39 9.35 11.08
C LYS A 280 16.65 9.86 11.77
N ILE A 281 16.77 9.68 13.09
CA ILE A 281 17.98 10.12 13.83
C ILE A 281 19.20 9.29 13.38
N PHE A 282 19.07 7.98 13.27
CA PHE A 282 20.18 7.14 12.80
C PHE A 282 20.51 7.42 11.34
N PHE A 283 19.51 7.48 10.48
CA PHE A 283 19.71 7.77 9.06
C PHE A 283 20.47 9.07 8.82
N LYS A 284 20.25 10.11 9.65
CA LYS A 284 20.88 11.42 9.46
C LYS A 284 22.27 11.53 10.08
N SER A 285 22.51 10.87 11.23
CA SER A 285 23.66 11.14 12.08
C SER A 285 24.68 10.01 12.16
N VAL A 286 24.35 8.80 11.73
CA VAL A 286 25.20 7.62 11.85
C VAL A 286 25.34 6.98 10.47
N ASP A 287 26.55 6.56 10.10
CA ASP A 287 26.76 5.74 8.92
C ASP A 287 26.18 4.32 9.14
N TYR A 288 25.75 3.65 8.08
CA TYR A 288 25.18 2.31 8.17
C TYR A 288 26.17 1.30 8.73
N TYR A 289 27.44 1.39 8.34
CA TYR A 289 28.47 0.46 8.78
C TYR A 289 28.81 0.63 10.27
N ASP A 290 28.76 1.86 10.76
CA ASP A 290 28.90 2.15 12.20
C ASP A 290 27.66 1.71 12.99
N PHE A 291 26.47 1.84 12.38
CA PHE A 291 25.20 1.37 12.97
C PHE A 291 25.14 -0.16 13.08
N LYS A 292 25.76 -0.88 12.13
CA LYS A 292 25.83 -2.33 12.09
C LYS A 292 26.59 -2.91 13.29
N ASP A 293 27.43 -2.13 13.94
CA ASP A 293 28.16 -2.56 15.13
C ASP A 293 27.23 -2.67 16.36
N THR A 294 27.37 -3.76 17.10
CA THR A 294 26.44 -4.28 18.12
C THR A 294 26.07 -3.33 19.27
N ARG A 295 26.82 -2.27 19.48
CA ARG A 295 26.60 -1.29 20.58
C ARG A 295 25.41 -0.36 20.32
N THR A 296 25.21 0.09 19.09
CA THR A 296 24.12 0.99 18.70
C THR A 296 22.77 0.27 18.71
N SER A 297 22.75 -1.02 18.41
CA SER A 297 21.55 -1.85 18.47
C SER A 297 21.06 -2.07 19.93
N ARG A 298 21.95 -2.00 20.93
CA ARG A 298 21.59 -2.06 22.36
C ARG A 298 20.92 -0.77 22.84
N LEU A 299 21.42 0.38 22.37
CA LEU A 299 20.82 1.70 22.70
C LEU A 299 19.38 1.80 22.16
N TYR A 300 19.12 1.27 20.98
CA TYR A 300 17.78 1.24 20.39
C TYR A 300 16.80 0.38 21.19
N LYS A 301 17.23 -0.77 21.70
CA LYS A 301 16.41 -1.63 22.57
C LYS A 301 16.05 -0.96 23.89
N SER A 302 16.90 -0.07 24.40
CA SER A 302 16.64 0.68 25.64
C SER A 302 15.70 1.87 25.43
N LEU A 303 15.62 2.44 24.22
CA LEU A 303 14.80 3.61 23.89
C LEU A 303 13.36 3.26 23.46
N LYS A 304 13.12 2.03 23.07
CA LYS A 304 11.78 1.55 22.67
C LYS A 304 11.49 0.22 23.34
N GLY A 305 10.96 0.21 24.53
CA GLY A 305 10.51 -1.00 25.22
C GLY A 305 9.50 -1.89 24.47
N GLU A 306 9.41 -1.82 23.12
CA GLU A 306 8.46 -2.56 22.32
C GLU A 306 9.05 -3.05 20.98
N SER A 307 8.60 -4.23 20.57
CA SER A 307 8.90 -4.87 19.30
C SER A 307 8.53 -3.99 18.11
N VAL A 308 9.51 -3.62 17.29
CA VAL A 308 9.27 -2.96 15.99
C VAL A 308 8.69 -4.00 15.05
N LEU A 309 7.39 -3.95 14.86
CA LEU A 309 6.71 -4.63 13.76
C LEU A 309 7.07 -3.93 12.45
N CYS A 310 7.76 -4.61 11.56
CA CYS A 310 7.85 -4.22 10.15
C CYS A 310 6.43 -4.37 9.56
N PHE A 311 5.87 -3.25 9.09
CA PHE A 311 4.62 -3.24 8.34
C PHE A 311 4.88 -3.67 6.90
#